data_dbcd6f4dc19c6388bcad45b7f6332c8e
#
_entry.id   dbcd6f4dc19c6388bcad45b7f6332c8e
#
_cell.length_a   1.000
_cell.length_b   1.000
_cell.length_c   1.000
_cell.angle_alpha   90.00
_cell.angle_beta   90.00
_cell.angle_gamma   90.00
#
_symmetry.space_group_name_H-M   'P 1'
#
loop_
_entity.id
_entity.type
_entity.pdbx_description
1 polymer ?
#
loop_
_entity_poly.entity_id
_entity_poly.type
_entity_poly.pdbx_seq_one_letter_code
_entity_poly.pdbx_strand_id
1 'polypeptide(L)'
;MSYKKYKKFLERLQYQSSPTHSCILYQREGISADEFIEATYSNKCFQVLHNVCGESVKEDYGDWDLEHFMTLDEENTKLLMLRTGSHDGAGLIKEIEKRFASAGYLAKKKIEEFCMAKGITYSEHCY
;
A
#
# COMPACT_ATOMS: atom_id res chain seq x y z
N MET A 1 8.37 -3.11 10.82
CA MET A 1 7.13 -3.82 11.25
C MET A 1 6.94 -5.06 10.39
N SER A 2 6.66 -6.21 10.97
CA SER A 2 6.39 -7.43 10.21
C SER A 2 4.98 -7.40 9.61
N TYR A 3 4.75 -8.26 8.61
CA TYR A 3 3.43 -8.40 8.00
C TYR A 3 2.35 -8.74 9.03
N LYS A 4 2.66 -9.60 10.00
CA LYS A 4 1.74 -9.96 11.08
C LYS A 4 1.38 -8.74 11.95
N LYS A 5 2.36 -7.92 12.28
CA LYS A 5 2.15 -6.69 13.07
C LYS A 5 1.33 -5.68 12.27
N TYR A 6 1.60 -5.58 10.97
CA TYR A 6 0.84 -4.71 10.07
C TYR A 6 -0.62 -5.13 10.00
N LYS A 7 -0.90 -6.43 9.85
CA LYS A 7 -2.27 -6.95 9.86
C LYS A 7 -2.98 -6.68 11.18
N LYS A 8 -2.31 -6.86 12.31
CA LYS A 8 -2.87 -6.54 13.63
C LYS A 8 -3.16 -5.04 13.77
N PHE A 9 -2.29 -4.21 13.24
CA PHE A 9 -2.50 -2.77 13.23
C PHE A 9 -3.77 -2.39 12.46
N LEU A 10 -3.97 -2.96 11.28
CA LEU A 10 -5.17 -2.75 10.48
C LEU A 10 -6.43 -3.23 11.19
N GLU A 11 -6.38 -4.38 11.85
CA GLU A 11 -7.50 -4.90 12.64
C GLU A 11 -7.90 -3.93 13.75
N ARG A 12 -6.93 -3.35 14.46
CA ARG A 12 -7.20 -2.35 15.49
C ARG A 12 -7.86 -1.10 14.90
N LEU A 13 -7.41 -0.66 13.74
CA LEU A 13 -8.00 0.50 13.07
C LEU A 13 -9.48 0.26 12.73
N GLN A 14 -9.85 -0.97 12.36
CA GLN A 14 -11.24 -1.31 12.08
C GLN A 14 -12.15 -1.11 13.29
N TYR A 15 -11.65 -1.34 14.51
CA TYR A 15 -12.43 -1.12 15.73
C TYR A 15 -12.54 0.34 16.12
N GLN A 16 -11.61 1.18 15.69
CA GLN A 16 -11.51 2.58 16.12
C GLN A 16 -12.00 3.59 15.08
N SER A 17 -12.16 3.17 13.84
CA SER A 17 -12.46 4.08 12.73
C SER A 17 -13.37 3.41 11.71
N SER A 18 -13.56 4.08 10.55
CA SER A 18 -14.31 3.53 9.42
C SER A 18 -13.72 2.20 8.96
N PRO A 19 -14.54 1.33 8.31
CA PRO A 19 -14.05 0.07 7.77
C PRO A 19 -12.82 0.26 6.89
N THR A 20 -11.86 -0.66 7.02
CA THR A 20 -10.68 -0.71 6.18
C THR A 20 -10.99 -1.44 4.89
N HIS A 21 -10.56 -0.88 3.76
CA HIS A 21 -10.64 -1.52 2.44
C HIS A 21 -9.23 -1.73 1.91
N SER A 22 -8.98 -2.90 1.34
CA SER A 22 -7.65 -3.19 0.80
C SER A 22 -7.72 -4.14 -0.38
N CYS A 23 -6.64 -4.16 -1.17
CA CYS A 23 -6.44 -5.15 -2.23
C CYS A 23 -4.96 -5.48 -2.35
N ILE A 24 -4.68 -6.68 -2.81
CA ILE A 24 -3.31 -7.10 -3.15
C ILE A 24 -3.10 -6.78 -4.63
N LEU A 25 -2.10 -5.94 -4.91
CA LEU A 25 -1.75 -5.54 -6.28
C LEU A 25 -0.72 -6.48 -6.87
N TYR A 26 0.11 -7.09 -6.05
CA TYR A 26 1.16 -8.01 -6.47
C TYR A 26 1.51 -8.93 -5.32
N GLN A 27 1.78 -10.19 -5.65
CA GLN A 27 2.22 -11.16 -4.65
C GLN A 27 3.09 -12.22 -5.33
N ARG A 28 4.22 -12.53 -4.70
CA ARG A 28 5.14 -13.56 -5.16
C ARG A 28 5.71 -14.31 -3.97
N GLU A 29 5.72 -15.64 -4.06
CA GLU A 29 6.43 -16.49 -3.12
C GLU A 29 7.74 -16.91 -3.77
N GLY A 30 8.84 -16.70 -3.07
CA GLY A 30 10.18 -17.05 -3.55
C GLY A 30 10.86 -18.06 -2.64
N ILE A 31 12.01 -18.58 -3.09
CA ILE A 31 12.79 -19.54 -2.32
C ILE A 31 13.41 -18.87 -1.09
N SER A 32 13.96 -17.67 -1.25
CA SER A 32 14.66 -16.94 -0.19
C SER A 32 13.91 -15.74 0.34
N ALA A 33 12.84 -15.31 -0.33
CA ALA A 33 12.02 -14.19 0.11
C ALA A 33 10.64 -14.24 -0.52
N ASP A 34 9.65 -13.76 0.24
CA ASP A 34 8.30 -13.51 -0.24
C ASP A 34 8.11 -12.02 -0.43
N GLU A 35 7.28 -11.64 -1.39
CA GLU A 35 7.07 -10.25 -1.74
C GLU A 35 5.60 -9.99 -2.00
N PHE A 36 5.09 -8.84 -1.53
CA PHE A 36 3.73 -8.41 -1.88
C PHE A 36 3.63 -6.89 -1.91
N ILE A 37 2.64 -6.40 -2.66
CA ILE A 37 2.25 -4.99 -2.67
C ILE A 37 0.76 -4.93 -2.36
N GLU A 38 0.41 -4.17 -1.33
CA GLU A 38 -0.97 -4.03 -0.87
C GLU A 38 -1.37 -2.56 -0.82
N ALA A 39 -2.52 -2.22 -1.39
CA ALA A 39 -3.12 -0.90 -1.27
C ALA A 39 -4.22 -0.95 -0.22
N THR A 40 -4.27 0.07 0.64
CA THR A 40 -5.20 0.13 1.76
C THR A 40 -5.80 1.52 1.89
N TYR A 41 -7.10 1.58 2.15
CA TYR A 41 -7.79 2.79 2.58
C TYR A 41 -8.29 2.54 4.00
N SER A 42 -7.81 3.33 4.94
CA SER A 42 -8.19 3.21 6.35
C SER A 42 -8.10 4.59 6.99
N ASN A 43 -9.08 4.91 7.82
CA ASN A 43 -9.11 6.17 8.56
C ASN A 43 -8.94 7.39 7.64
N LYS A 44 -9.61 7.35 6.49
CA LYS A 44 -9.62 8.41 5.46
C LYS A 44 -8.27 8.64 4.77
N CYS A 45 -7.32 7.74 4.97
CA CYS A 45 -5.99 7.82 4.35
C CYS A 45 -5.73 6.62 3.46
N PHE A 46 -5.10 6.88 2.32
CA PHE A 46 -4.67 5.85 1.38
C PHE A 46 -3.21 5.51 1.60
N GLN A 47 -2.88 4.24 1.52
CA GLN A 47 -1.52 3.76 1.74
C GLN A 47 -1.21 2.60 0.80
N VAL A 48 0.03 2.55 0.33
CA VAL A 48 0.56 1.39 -0.40
C VAL A 48 1.77 0.85 0.35
N LEU A 49 1.73 -0.44 0.64
CA LEU A 49 2.85 -1.15 1.27
C LEU A 49 3.49 -2.08 0.25
N HIS A 50 4.80 -1.98 0.10
CA HIS A 50 5.62 -2.95 -0.60
C HIS A 50 6.48 -3.66 0.45
N ASN A 51 6.24 -4.93 0.65
CA ASN A 51 6.94 -5.73 1.66
C ASN A 51 7.73 -6.85 0.99
N VAL A 52 8.97 -7.02 1.43
CA VAL A 52 9.81 -8.16 1.08
C VAL A 52 10.29 -8.77 2.39
N CYS A 53 10.07 -10.07 2.58
CA CYS A 53 10.48 -10.76 3.80
C CYS A 53 11.12 -12.12 3.48
N GLY A 54 12.10 -12.51 4.31
CA GLY A 54 12.79 -13.78 4.15
C GLY A 54 14.29 -13.69 4.40
N GLU A 55 15.02 -14.79 4.11
CA GLU A 55 16.45 -14.89 4.39
C GLU A 55 17.29 -13.89 3.61
N SER A 56 16.96 -13.66 2.34
CA SER A 56 17.73 -12.71 1.51
C SER A 56 17.67 -11.30 2.08
N VAL A 57 16.54 -10.91 2.63
CA VAL A 57 16.37 -9.60 3.27
C VAL A 57 17.22 -9.52 4.54
N LYS A 58 17.24 -10.58 5.34
CA LYS A 58 18.06 -10.66 6.54
C LYS A 58 19.55 -10.55 6.22
N GLU A 59 20.03 -11.23 5.18
CA GLU A 59 21.43 -11.17 4.76
C GLU A 59 21.84 -9.77 4.32
N ASP A 60 20.98 -9.09 3.55
CA ASP A 60 21.29 -7.77 2.99
C ASP A 60 21.06 -6.62 3.97
N TYR A 61 20.04 -6.71 4.84
CA TYR A 61 19.58 -5.60 5.68
C TYR A 61 19.59 -5.91 7.18
N GLY A 62 19.94 -7.12 7.57
CA GLY A 62 20.00 -7.52 8.98
C GLY A 62 18.66 -7.80 9.63
N ASP A 63 17.56 -7.76 8.89
CA ASP A 63 16.22 -8.05 9.37
C ASP A 63 15.49 -8.95 8.38
N TRP A 64 14.48 -9.69 8.86
CA TRP A 64 13.69 -10.59 8.02
C TRP A 64 12.65 -9.87 7.15
N ASP A 65 12.29 -8.65 7.51
CA ASP A 65 11.30 -7.84 6.81
C ASP A 65 11.91 -6.54 6.30
N LEU A 66 11.55 -6.16 5.07
CA LEU A 66 11.81 -4.84 4.53
C LEU A 66 10.48 -4.28 4.06
N GLU A 67 10.05 -3.16 4.63
CA GLU A 67 8.76 -2.55 4.35
C GLU A 67 8.94 -1.13 3.81
N HIS A 68 8.39 -0.87 2.64
CA HIS A 68 8.33 0.45 2.04
C HIS A 68 6.88 0.90 1.98
N PHE A 69 6.59 2.02 2.63
CA PHE A 69 5.25 2.61 2.66
C PHE A 69 5.22 3.90 1.84
N MET A 70 4.13 4.07 1.11
CA MET A 70 3.74 5.32 0.49
C MET A 70 2.40 5.69 1.11
N THR A 71 2.29 6.87 1.73
CA THR A 71 1.10 7.25 2.48
C THR A 71 0.61 8.62 2.06
N LEU A 72 -0.70 8.74 1.81
CA LEU A 72 -1.38 10.00 1.55
C LEU A 72 -2.15 10.40 2.80
N ASP A 73 -2.09 11.69 3.15
CA ASP A 73 -2.96 12.23 4.19
C ASP A 73 -4.41 12.33 3.69
N GLU A 74 -5.32 12.80 4.53
CA GLU A 74 -6.74 12.89 4.18
C GLU A 74 -6.97 13.77 2.95
N GLU A 75 -6.32 14.93 2.87
CA GLU A 75 -6.49 15.86 1.75
C GLU A 75 -6.03 15.25 0.43
N ASN A 76 -4.84 14.67 0.43
CA ASN A 76 -4.28 14.04 -0.77
C ASN A 76 -5.05 12.78 -1.15
N THR A 77 -5.59 12.05 -0.17
CA THR A 77 -6.48 10.92 -0.45
C THR A 77 -7.74 11.39 -1.17
N LYS A 78 -8.32 12.51 -0.75
CA LYS A 78 -9.49 13.11 -1.44
C LYS A 78 -9.15 13.49 -2.88
N LEU A 79 -7.96 14.05 -3.11
CA LEU A 79 -7.50 14.38 -4.45
C LEU A 79 -7.36 13.12 -5.31
N LEU A 80 -6.82 12.05 -4.75
CA LEU A 80 -6.71 10.77 -5.46
C LEU A 80 -8.09 10.22 -5.81
N MET A 81 -9.04 10.29 -4.87
CA MET A 81 -10.42 9.87 -5.13
C MET A 81 -11.05 10.69 -6.25
N LEU A 82 -10.84 12.00 -6.25
CA LEU A 82 -11.33 12.87 -7.31
C LEU A 82 -10.75 12.49 -8.67
N ARG A 83 -9.44 12.25 -8.72
CA ARG A 83 -8.74 11.92 -9.98
C ARG A 83 -9.07 10.53 -10.50
N THR A 84 -9.51 9.62 -9.65
CA THR A 84 -9.93 8.27 -10.05
C THR A 84 -11.43 8.15 -10.23
N GLY A 85 -12.20 9.19 -9.90
CA GLY A 85 -13.65 9.15 -9.98
C GLY A 85 -14.31 8.32 -8.90
N SER A 86 -13.64 8.16 -7.76
CA SER A 86 -14.12 7.34 -6.66
C SER A 86 -14.93 8.18 -5.67
N HIS A 87 -15.95 7.57 -5.05
CA HIS A 87 -16.84 8.27 -4.10
C HIS A 87 -16.65 7.84 -2.66
N ASP A 88 -15.99 6.70 -2.42
CA ASP A 88 -15.73 6.17 -1.09
C ASP A 88 -14.46 5.31 -1.09
N GLY A 89 -14.08 4.81 0.08
CA GLY A 89 -12.87 4.00 0.22
C GLY A 89 -12.92 2.70 -0.57
N ALA A 90 -14.07 2.02 -0.57
CA ALA A 90 -14.24 0.78 -1.33
C ALA A 90 -14.07 1.04 -2.84
N GLY A 91 -14.67 2.11 -3.34
CA GLY A 91 -14.55 2.52 -4.74
C GLY A 91 -13.12 2.89 -5.12
N LEU A 92 -12.43 3.60 -4.22
CA LEU A 92 -11.02 3.93 -4.44
C LEU A 92 -10.17 2.68 -4.60
N ILE A 93 -10.29 1.72 -3.70
CA ILE A 93 -9.49 0.49 -3.75
C ILE A 93 -9.80 -0.31 -5.01
N LYS A 94 -11.06 -0.41 -5.42
CA LYS A 94 -11.42 -1.05 -6.69
C LYS A 94 -10.77 -0.37 -7.88
N GLU A 95 -10.77 0.95 -7.90
CA GLU A 95 -10.19 1.72 -9.00
C GLU A 95 -8.67 1.56 -9.05
N ILE A 96 -8.02 1.56 -7.88
CA ILE A 96 -6.57 1.32 -7.78
C ILE A 96 -6.22 -0.08 -8.28
N GLU A 97 -6.96 -1.09 -7.88
CA GLU A 97 -6.73 -2.45 -8.35
C GLU A 97 -6.89 -2.53 -9.88
N LYS A 98 -7.98 -1.98 -10.40
CA LYS A 98 -8.27 -1.97 -11.83
C LYS A 98 -7.16 -1.32 -12.66
N ARG A 99 -6.61 -0.19 -12.18
CA ARG A 99 -5.62 0.59 -12.92
C ARG A 99 -4.20 0.07 -12.79
N PHE A 100 -3.84 -0.50 -11.64
CA PHE A 100 -2.44 -0.74 -11.30
C PHE A 100 -2.06 -2.20 -11.06
N ALA A 101 -3.01 -3.12 -10.88
CA ALA A 101 -2.68 -4.53 -10.65
C ALA A 101 -1.88 -5.14 -11.79
N SER A 102 -2.13 -4.73 -13.04
CA SER A 102 -1.41 -5.23 -14.20
C SER A 102 0.06 -4.82 -14.24
N ALA A 103 0.46 -3.80 -13.47
CA ALA A 103 1.85 -3.38 -13.38
C ALA A 103 2.73 -4.34 -12.56
N GLY A 104 2.12 -5.29 -11.83
CA GLY A 104 2.85 -6.29 -11.06
C GLY A 104 3.74 -5.66 -10.00
N TYR A 105 5.01 -6.04 -9.96
CA TYR A 105 5.96 -5.53 -8.98
C TYR A 105 6.23 -4.02 -9.10
N LEU A 106 5.82 -3.40 -10.19
CA LEU A 106 5.93 -1.95 -10.39
C LEU A 106 4.68 -1.18 -9.97
N ALA A 107 3.67 -1.86 -9.40
CA ALA A 107 2.40 -1.22 -9.08
C ALA A 107 2.56 0.00 -8.16
N LYS A 108 3.34 -0.11 -7.09
CA LYS A 108 3.58 1.00 -6.17
C LYS A 108 4.24 2.19 -6.89
N LYS A 109 5.25 1.91 -7.71
CA LYS A 109 5.94 2.95 -8.49
C LYS A 109 4.99 3.66 -9.45
N LYS A 110 4.11 2.91 -10.10
CA LYS A 110 3.12 3.47 -11.03
C LYS A 110 2.10 4.35 -10.31
N ILE A 111 1.70 3.97 -9.11
CA ILE A 111 0.82 4.80 -8.28
C ILE A 111 1.53 6.11 -7.88
N GLU A 112 2.81 6.02 -7.49
CA GLU A 112 3.61 7.19 -7.15
C GLU A 112 3.73 8.15 -8.34
N GLU A 113 4.02 7.62 -9.53
CA GLU A 113 4.10 8.40 -10.77
C GLU A 113 2.76 9.07 -11.10
N PHE A 114 1.65 8.35 -10.93
CA PHE A 114 0.32 8.90 -11.13
C PHE A 114 0.05 10.08 -10.18
N CYS A 115 0.38 9.90 -8.91
CA CYS A 115 0.21 10.97 -7.92
C CYS A 115 1.04 12.20 -8.27
N MET A 116 2.31 12.01 -8.62
CA MET A 116 3.19 13.12 -9.02
C MET A 116 2.64 13.86 -10.23
N ALA A 117 2.15 13.13 -11.24
CA ALA A 117 1.59 13.73 -12.45
C ALA A 117 0.31 14.53 -12.18
N LYS A 118 -0.42 14.21 -11.12
CA LYS A 118 -1.69 14.85 -10.76
C LYS A 118 -1.57 15.87 -9.62
N GLY A 119 -0.36 16.18 -9.18
CA GLY A 119 -0.15 17.14 -8.09
C GLY A 119 -0.57 16.61 -6.72
N ILE A 120 -0.59 15.30 -6.54
CA ILE A 120 -0.92 14.65 -5.27
C ILE A 120 0.38 14.33 -4.54
N THR A 121 0.54 14.85 -3.32
CA THR A 121 1.75 14.60 -2.54
C THR A 121 1.56 13.39 -1.62
N TYR A 122 2.67 12.72 -1.33
CA TYR A 122 2.69 11.57 -0.45
C TYR A 122 3.98 11.56 0.36
N SER A 123 3.96 10.85 1.48
CA SER A 123 5.15 10.59 2.28
C SER A 123 5.61 9.15 2.08
N GLU A 124 6.91 8.92 2.27
CA GLU A 124 7.48 7.58 2.16
C GLU A 124 8.16 7.22 3.48
N HIS A 125 8.01 5.97 3.89
CA HIS A 125 8.65 5.41 5.07
C HIS A 125 9.21 4.03 4.73
N CYS A 126 10.38 3.73 5.29
CA CYS A 126 11.03 2.43 5.14
C CYS A 126 11.33 1.86 6.53
N TYR A 127 10.94 0.63 6.76
CA TYR A 127 11.19 -0.07 8.02
C TYR A 127 11.94 -1.37 7.81
#